data_7d0f55f78253336cc0b802ea94454ada
#
_entry.id   7d0f55f78253336cc0b802ea94454ada
#
_cell.length_a   1.000
_cell.length_b   1.000
_cell.length_c   1.000
_cell.angle_alpha   90.00
_cell.angle_beta   90.00
_cell.angle_gamma   90.00
#
_symmetry.space_group_name_H-M   'P 1'
#
loop_
_entity.id
_entity.type
_entity.pdbx_description
1 polymer ?
#
loop_
_entity_poly.entity_id
_entity_poly.type
_entity_poly.pdbx_seq_one_letter_code
_entity_poly.pdbx_strand_id
1 'polypeptide(L)'
;IVASLVGSEMCIRDSLGIEVLPEGSGSSTSAAAWFFLIFWSNVAAYILSIRGYFGDTAPLREPSALRSWWNRNYYGIMISMALFVSLAIRTGWNVLPAMNASGTQLWDMTGGSDPWYMKRVIDYVVAERSHFIFDSDRSYPMGVINPRPPLFSWSIALGGIGLNWLTDSSGDQMVWWSVSAMPAIYGALILLPLAGIARRVHSNLAGVITAWLIALMPGHIGHSTFALADHDSFALLFISMAFYFWVRAVEGIKDERIFSETSRNPLYLFAGIREMWHRNSLVMSCATLSGISFATAALGWKGFVYGPGTVSYTHLRAHETGYN
;
A
#
# COMPACT_ATOMS: atom_id res chain seq x y z
N ILE A 1 -16.94 6.08 23.79
CA ILE A 1 -16.35 7.28 23.14
C ILE A 1 -15.02 7.64 23.81
N VAL A 2 -14.93 7.70 25.15
CA VAL A 2 -13.67 8.03 25.87
C VAL A 2 -12.59 6.95 25.66
N ALA A 3 -12.94 5.66 25.66
CA ALA A 3 -12.00 4.57 25.42
C ALA A 3 -11.46 4.54 23.98
N SER A 4 -12.22 5.05 23.01
CA SER A 4 -11.81 5.20 21.61
C SER A 4 -10.83 6.37 21.42
N LEU A 5 -10.98 7.45 22.20
CA LEU A 5 -10.07 8.59 22.17
C LEU A 5 -8.70 8.27 22.80
N VAL A 6 -8.67 7.49 23.89
CA VAL A 6 -7.42 7.04 24.50
C VAL A 6 -6.63 6.14 23.58
N GLY A 7 -7.29 5.27 22.81
CA GLY A 7 -6.63 4.46 21.78
C GLY A 7 -6.05 5.30 20.63
N SER A 8 -6.72 6.39 20.23
CA SER A 8 -6.23 7.28 19.17
C SER A 8 -5.06 8.16 19.65
N GLU A 9 -5.05 8.58 20.90
CA GLU A 9 -3.92 9.33 21.47
C GLU A 9 -2.66 8.47 21.60
N MET A 10 -2.79 7.19 21.96
CA MET A 10 -1.67 6.25 21.93
C MET A 10 -1.10 6.08 20.52
N CYS A 11 -1.96 5.88 19.52
CA CYS A 11 -1.50 5.80 18.12
C CYS A 11 -0.84 7.10 17.63
N ILE A 12 -1.32 8.28 18.06
CA ILE A 12 -0.72 9.56 17.68
C ILE A 12 0.63 9.77 18.39
N ARG A 13 0.75 9.33 19.63
CA ARG A 13 1.98 9.43 20.41
C ARG A 13 3.07 8.54 19.84
N ASP A 14 2.73 7.31 19.43
CA ASP A 14 3.63 6.37 18.77
C ASP A 14 4.01 6.84 17.36
N SER A 15 3.10 7.51 16.65
CA SER A 15 3.36 8.02 15.29
C SER A 15 4.26 9.26 15.25
N LEU A 16 4.37 10.00 16.35
CA LEU A 16 5.26 11.16 16.46
C LEU A 16 6.70 10.79 16.85
N GLY A 17 6.99 9.51 17.16
CA GLY A 17 8.36 9.04 17.39
C GLY A 17 9.06 9.70 18.58
N ILE A 18 8.31 10.17 19.58
CA ILE A 18 8.84 10.73 20.83
C ILE A 18 8.96 9.61 21.87
N GLU A 19 9.60 8.52 21.51
CA GLU A 19 10.25 7.67 22.50
C GLU A 19 11.71 8.12 22.61
N VAL A 20 12.09 8.43 23.82
CA VAL A 20 13.49 8.63 24.19
C VAL A 20 14.22 7.32 23.88
N LEU A 21 14.90 7.28 22.74
CA LEU A 21 15.74 6.16 22.36
C LEU A 21 16.77 5.93 23.46
N PRO A 22 17.00 4.67 23.88
CA PRO A 22 18.04 4.37 24.85
C PRO A 22 19.38 4.94 24.35
N GLU A 23 20.11 5.59 25.24
CA GLU A 23 21.43 6.12 24.99
C GLU A 23 22.32 5.02 24.39
N GLY A 24 22.65 5.13 23.11
CA GLY A 24 23.48 4.14 22.40
C GLY A 24 23.15 3.96 20.90
N SER A 25 22.04 4.49 20.39
CA SER A 25 21.63 4.29 18.97
C SER A 25 22.09 5.42 18.01
N GLY A 26 23.21 6.04 18.25
CA GLY A 26 23.72 7.21 17.53
C GLY A 26 24.01 7.05 16.03
N SER A 27 23.78 5.87 15.42
CA SER A 27 24.11 5.65 14.01
C SER A 27 22.91 5.73 13.03
N SER A 28 21.67 5.62 13.50
CA SER A 28 20.51 5.59 12.61
C SER A 28 20.00 6.98 12.19
N THR A 29 20.14 7.97 13.04
CA THR A 29 19.74 9.36 12.75
C THR A 29 20.62 10.00 11.68
N SER A 30 21.90 9.63 11.60
CA SER A 30 22.83 10.16 10.59
C SER A 30 22.47 9.66 9.17
N ALA A 31 22.14 8.40 8.99
CA ALA A 31 21.78 7.86 7.68
C ALA A 31 20.47 8.50 7.14
N ALA A 32 19.46 8.63 7.98
CA ALA A 32 18.21 9.30 7.60
C ALA A 32 18.43 10.79 7.26
N ALA A 33 19.27 11.49 8.02
CA ALA A 33 19.62 12.87 7.75
C ALA A 33 20.38 13.04 6.43
N TRP A 34 21.33 12.14 6.12
CA TRP A 34 22.04 12.15 4.84
C TRP A 34 21.10 11.87 3.66
N PHE A 35 20.19 10.89 3.77
CA PHE A 35 19.16 10.64 2.76
C PHE A 35 18.28 11.85 2.54
N PHE A 36 17.84 12.51 3.61
CA PHE A 36 17.03 13.71 3.55
C PHE A 36 17.78 14.87 2.85
N LEU A 37 19.03 15.10 3.21
CA LEU A 37 19.87 16.14 2.59
C LEU A 37 20.12 15.85 1.10
N ILE A 38 20.45 14.62 0.73
CA ILE A 38 20.65 14.21 -0.67
C ILE A 38 19.37 14.39 -1.47
N PHE A 39 18.23 13.97 -0.93
CA PHE A 39 16.94 14.11 -1.58
C PHE A 39 16.59 15.58 -1.85
N TRP A 40 16.65 16.42 -0.82
CA TRP A 40 16.31 17.84 -0.93
C TRP A 40 17.31 18.63 -1.77
N SER A 41 18.58 18.27 -1.76
CA SER A 41 19.57 18.89 -2.65
C SER A 41 19.29 18.60 -4.12
N ASN A 42 18.84 17.37 -4.45
CA ASN A 42 18.44 17.03 -5.81
C ASN A 42 17.13 17.73 -6.23
N VAL A 43 16.17 17.86 -5.33
CA VAL A 43 14.93 18.63 -5.56
C VAL A 43 15.26 20.11 -5.78
N ALA A 44 16.12 20.69 -4.96
CA ALA A 44 16.56 22.08 -5.12
C ALA A 44 17.33 22.30 -6.43
N ALA A 45 18.26 21.41 -6.78
CA ALA A 45 18.99 21.47 -8.04
C ALA A 45 18.05 21.40 -9.25
N TYR A 46 17.02 20.55 -9.18
CA TYR A 46 16.00 20.44 -10.21
C TYR A 46 15.15 21.71 -10.35
N ILE A 47 14.68 22.28 -9.21
CA ILE A 47 13.92 23.55 -9.20
C ILE A 47 14.77 24.70 -9.77
N LEU A 48 16.05 24.77 -9.40
CA LEU A 48 16.98 25.76 -9.91
C LEU A 48 17.23 25.60 -11.42
N SER A 49 17.31 24.34 -11.90
CA SER A 49 17.42 24.03 -13.32
C SER A 49 16.20 24.49 -14.11
N ILE A 50 14.98 24.24 -13.61
CA ILE A 50 13.71 24.68 -14.27
C ILE A 50 13.63 26.21 -14.33
N ARG A 51 14.16 26.93 -13.32
CA ARG A 51 14.14 28.39 -13.27
C ARG A 51 15.26 29.06 -14.07
N GLY A 52 16.01 28.29 -14.86
CA GLY A 52 17.07 28.85 -15.71
C GLY A 52 18.29 29.38 -14.96
N TYR A 53 18.42 29.06 -13.66
CA TYR A 53 19.55 29.54 -12.83
C TYR A 53 20.93 29.08 -13.34
N PHE A 54 20.94 28.01 -14.14
CA PHE A 54 22.19 27.49 -14.73
C PHE A 54 22.46 27.99 -16.17
N GLY A 55 21.70 29.00 -16.61
CA GLY A 55 21.90 29.71 -17.87
C GLY A 55 21.52 28.89 -19.11
N ASP A 56 20.86 29.54 -20.05
CA ASP A 56 20.68 29.03 -21.42
C ASP A 56 22.03 29.04 -22.13
N THR A 57 22.81 28.02 -21.93
CA THR A 57 24.12 27.93 -22.57
C THR A 57 24.24 26.70 -23.43
N ALA A 58 24.30 26.95 -24.68
CA ALA A 58 24.76 26.15 -25.78
C ALA A 58 23.65 25.56 -26.68
N PRO A 59 23.89 25.55 -28.00
CA PRO A 59 23.02 24.88 -28.93
C PRO A 59 22.85 23.43 -28.51
N LEU A 60 21.60 22.99 -28.51
CA LEU A 60 21.22 21.61 -28.14
C LEU A 60 22.03 20.60 -28.97
N ARG A 61 23.13 20.16 -28.42
CA ARG A 61 23.86 19.01 -28.94
C ARG A 61 22.90 17.84 -28.91
N GLU A 62 22.83 17.08 -29.96
CA GLU A 62 22.02 15.88 -30.00
C GLU A 62 22.25 15.07 -28.70
N PRO A 63 21.20 14.65 -28.02
CA PRO A 63 21.38 13.97 -26.73
C PRO A 63 22.21 12.71 -26.95
N SER A 64 23.28 12.56 -26.17
CA SER A 64 24.10 11.35 -26.21
C SER A 64 23.21 10.11 -26.07
N ALA A 65 23.61 8.98 -26.65
CA ALA A 65 22.86 7.71 -26.55
C ALA A 65 22.51 7.36 -25.12
N LEU A 66 23.39 7.66 -24.16
CA LEU A 66 23.15 7.48 -22.72
C LEU A 66 22.03 8.38 -22.19
N ARG A 67 21.99 9.65 -22.61
CA ARG A 67 20.95 10.60 -22.17
C ARG A 67 19.59 10.22 -22.75
N SER A 68 19.53 9.77 -23.99
CA SER A 68 18.29 9.31 -24.61
C SER A 68 17.79 8.01 -23.98
N TRP A 69 18.69 7.09 -23.63
CA TRP A 69 18.37 5.88 -22.88
C TRP A 69 17.85 6.21 -21.49
N TRP A 70 18.52 7.11 -20.74
CA TRP A 70 18.09 7.57 -19.43
C TRP A 70 16.69 8.19 -19.47
N ASN A 71 16.45 9.11 -20.40
CA ASN A 71 15.15 9.78 -20.54
C ASN A 71 14.00 8.79 -20.79
N ARG A 72 14.26 7.66 -21.45
CA ARG A 72 13.26 6.61 -21.67
C ARG A 72 13.03 5.74 -20.46
N ASN A 73 14.04 5.50 -19.65
CA ASN A 73 14.00 4.47 -18.61
C ASN A 73 13.98 5.04 -17.16
N TYR A 74 14.28 6.33 -16.97
CA TYR A 74 14.47 6.89 -15.63
C TYR A 74 13.27 6.65 -14.72
N TYR A 75 12.04 6.72 -15.22
CA TYR A 75 10.85 6.49 -14.42
C TYR A 75 10.85 5.08 -13.82
N GLY A 76 11.03 4.07 -14.64
CA GLY A 76 11.09 2.68 -14.18
C GLY A 76 12.24 2.44 -13.19
N ILE A 77 13.43 2.98 -13.49
CA ILE A 77 14.60 2.87 -12.61
C ILE A 77 14.31 3.50 -11.24
N MET A 78 13.81 4.73 -11.22
CA MET A 78 13.53 5.46 -9.98
C MET A 78 12.42 4.81 -9.14
N ILE A 79 11.38 4.26 -9.78
CA ILE A 79 10.33 3.51 -9.08
C ILE A 79 10.90 2.20 -8.50
N SER A 80 11.72 1.47 -9.27
CA SER A 80 12.35 0.23 -8.78
C SER A 80 13.30 0.50 -7.61
N MET A 81 14.07 1.60 -7.65
CA MET A 81 14.91 2.04 -6.55
C MET A 81 14.07 2.41 -5.31
N ALA A 82 12.98 3.16 -5.48
CA ALA A 82 12.08 3.52 -4.40
C ALA A 82 11.45 2.28 -3.76
N LEU A 83 11.05 1.30 -4.57
CA LEU A 83 10.51 0.02 -4.08
C LEU A 83 11.56 -0.77 -3.29
N PHE A 84 12.77 -0.88 -3.81
CA PHE A 84 13.87 -1.55 -3.10
C PHE A 84 14.19 -0.88 -1.77
N VAL A 85 14.33 0.45 -1.75
CA VAL A 85 14.57 1.22 -0.52
C VAL A 85 13.41 1.08 0.46
N SER A 86 12.18 1.12 -0.04
CA SER A 86 10.97 0.91 0.76
C SER A 86 10.96 -0.45 1.46
N LEU A 87 11.29 -1.52 0.74
CA LEU A 87 11.43 -2.85 1.31
C LEU A 87 12.59 -2.93 2.30
N ALA A 88 13.77 -2.40 1.93
CA ALA A 88 14.95 -2.43 2.78
C ALA A 88 14.73 -1.74 4.13
N ILE A 89 14.06 -0.58 4.13
CA ILE A 89 13.74 0.15 5.37
C ILE A 89 12.76 -0.64 6.24
N ARG A 90 11.73 -1.26 5.63
CA ARG A 90 10.70 -2.01 6.38
C ARG A 90 11.20 -3.34 6.92
N THR A 91 12.23 -3.92 6.32
CA THR A 91 12.76 -5.23 6.70
C THR A 91 14.11 -5.16 7.42
N GLY A 92 14.93 -4.14 7.15
CA GLY A 92 16.35 -4.12 7.46
C GLY A 92 16.73 -4.32 8.92
N TRP A 93 15.89 -3.89 9.87
CA TRP A 93 16.20 -4.00 11.30
C TRP A 93 15.82 -5.36 11.91
N ASN A 94 14.80 -6.01 11.36
CA ASN A 94 14.19 -7.19 11.97
C ASN A 94 14.52 -8.49 11.23
N VAL A 95 14.88 -8.43 9.94
CA VAL A 95 15.16 -9.64 9.15
C VAL A 95 16.47 -10.32 9.59
N LEU A 96 17.54 -9.57 9.81
CA LEU A 96 18.83 -10.15 10.22
C LEU A 96 18.76 -10.89 11.57
N PRO A 97 18.18 -10.30 12.63
CA PRO A 97 17.91 -11.05 13.86
C PRO A 97 17.04 -12.27 13.63
N ALA A 98 16.01 -12.18 12.80
CA ALA A 98 15.13 -13.28 12.48
C ALA A 98 15.86 -14.44 11.77
N MET A 99 16.73 -14.12 10.81
CA MET A 99 17.53 -15.13 10.10
C MET A 99 18.52 -15.87 11.01
N ASN A 100 18.99 -15.21 12.06
CA ASN A 100 19.93 -15.80 13.02
C ASN A 100 19.24 -16.53 14.18
N ALA A 101 17.92 -16.43 14.30
CA ALA A 101 17.17 -17.10 15.33
C ALA A 101 17.15 -18.61 15.08
N SER A 102 17.50 -19.38 16.09
CA SER A 102 17.42 -20.85 16.08
C SER A 102 16.41 -21.29 17.13
N GLY A 103 15.54 -22.22 16.77
CA GLY A 103 14.56 -22.78 17.68
C GLY A 103 13.11 -22.59 17.23
N THR A 104 12.17 -22.86 18.12
CA THR A 104 10.73 -22.82 17.82
C THR A 104 10.15 -21.41 17.79
N GLN A 105 10.74 -20.50 18.55
CA GLN A 105 10.37 -19.08 18.54
C GLN A 105 11.46 -18.29 17.85
N LEU A 106 11.18 -17.82 16.67
CA LEU A 106 12.17 -17.18 15.81
C LEU A 106 12.41 -15.72 16.18
N TRP A 107 11.35 -14.95 16.52
CA TRP A 107 11.39 -13.55 16.92
C TRP A 107 10.04 -13.08 17.44
N ASP A 108 10.01 -11.92 18.08
CA ASP A 108 8.78 -11.29 18.53
C ASP A 108 8.08 -10.51 17.43
N MET A 109 6.74 -10.41 17.54
CA MET A 109 5.95 -9.49 16.74
C MET A 109 6.10 -8.07 17.27
N THR A 110 6.09 -7.10 16.37
CA THR A 110 6.10 -5.66 16.69
C THR A 110 4.69 -5.10 16.72
N GLY A 111 4.46 -3.97 17.39
CA GLY A 111 3.18 -3.25 17.34
C GLY A 111 2.11 -3.71 18.33
N GLY A 112 2.48 -4.32 19.45
CA GLY A 112 1.58 -4.62 20.55
C GLY A 112 0.77 -5.90 20.38
N SER A 113 -0.50 -5.90 20.84
CA SER A 113 -1.34 -7.11 20.92
C SER A 113 -1.95 -7.52 19.57
N ASP A 114 -2.18 -6.58 18.65
CA ASP A 114 -2.88 -6.84 17.40
C ASP A 114 -2.15 -7.82 16.48
N PRO A 115 -0.83 -7.70 16.23
CA PRO A 115 -0.08 -8.69 15.47
C PRO A 115 -0.11 -10.09 16.05
N TRP A 116 -0.08 -10.23 17.38
CA TRP A 116 -0.19 -11.52 18.05
C TRP A 116 -1.58 -12.14 17.89
N TYR A 117 -2.63 -11.32 17.98
CA TYR A 117 -3.98 -11.79 17.71
C TYR A 117 -4.14 -12.23 16.25
N MET A 118 -3.58 -11.47 15.31
CA MET A 118 -3.60 -11.87 13.89
C MET A 118 -2.82 -13.15 13.65
N LYS A 119 -1.66 -13.32 14.30
CA LYS A 119 -0.89 -14.57 14.23
C LYS A 119 -1.75 -15.77 14.68
N ARG A 120 -2.46 -15.64 15.80
CA ARG A 120 -3.38 -16.68 16.28
C ARG A 120 -4.50 -17.00 15.27
N VAL A 121 -5.10 -15.97 14.66
CA VAL A 121 -6.11 -16.16 13.60
C VAL A 121 -5.52 -16.88 12.40
N ILE A 122 -4.30 -16.52 12.00
CA ILE A 122 -3.61 -17.14 10.87
C ILE A 122 -3.26 -18.59 11.17
N ASP A 123 -2.78 -18.89 12.36
CA ASP A 123 -2.47 -20.27 12.77
C ASP A 123 -3.70 -21.15 12.72
N TYR A 124 -4.84 -20.64 13.20
CA TYR A 124 -6.12 -21.34 13.09
C TYR A 124 -6.49 -21.60 11.61
N VAL A 125 -6.37 -20.58 10.74
CA VAL A 125 -6.64 -20.75 9.30
C VAL A 125 -5.72 -21.79 8.66
N VAL A 126 -4.46 -21.84 9.06
CA VAL A 126 -3.49 -22.84 8.57
C VAL A 126 -3.86 -24.24 9.04
N ALA A 127 -4.25 -24.40 10.32
CA ALA A 127 -4.59 -25.70 10.91
C ALA A 127 -5.94 -26.22 10.41
N GLU A 128 -6.99 -25.40 10.52
CA GLU A 128 -8.39 -25.83 10.31
C GLU A 128 -8.88 -25.61 8.88
N ARG A 129 -8.13 -24.90 8.03
CA ARG A 129 -8.53 -24.54 6.66
C ARG A 129 -9.88 -23.83 6.60
N SER A 130 -10.24 -23.14 7.68
CA SER A 130 -11.49 -22.40 7.85
C SER A 130 -11.26 -21.06 8.48
N HIS A 131 -12.23 -20.14 8.33
CA HIS A 131 -12.13 -18.83 8.98
C HIS A 131 -12.41 -18.93 10.48
N PHE A 132 -11.59 -18.27 11.30
CA PHE A 132 -11.75 -18.19 12.75
C PHE A 132 -12.93 -17.27 13.11
N ILE A 133 -14.13 -17.84 13.29
CA ILE A 133 -15.37 -17.06 13.51
C ILE A 133 -15.57 -16.71 14.97
N PHE A 134 -15.34 -17.65 15.88
CA PHE A 134 -15.62 -17.50 17.29
C PHE A 134 -14.38 -17.79 18.12
N ASP A 135 -14.02 -16.86 19.00
CA ASP A 135 -12.88 -16.95 19.93
C ASP A 135 -13.39 -17.17 21.35
N SER A 136 -13.29 -18.41 21.83
CA SER A 136 -13.71 -18.81 23.18
C SER A 136 -12.83 -18.22 24.28
N ASP A 137 -11.57 -17.92 23.97
CA ASP A 137 -10.60 -17.49 24.98
C ASP A 137 -10.60 -15.97 25.17
N ARG A 138 -11.08 -15.25 24.16
CA ARG A 138 -11.24 -13.80 24.25
C ARG A 138 -12.53 -13.47 25.02
N SER A 139 -12.42 -12.57 26.00
CA SER A 139 -13.55 -12.20 26.88
C SER A 139 -14.13 -13.39 27.66
N TYR A 140 -13.25 -14.29 28.12
CA TYR A 140 -13.62 -15.46 28.91
C TYR A 140 -14.53 -15.08 30.09
N PRO A 141 -15.59 -15.85 30.44
CA PRO A 141 -15.92 -17.17 29.86
C PRO A 141 -16.89 -17.10 28.65
N MET A 142 -17.35 -15.94 28.24
CA MET A 142 -18.40 -15.81 27.20
C MET A 142 -17.91 -16.01 25.77
N GLY A 143 -16.61 -15.80 25.52
CA GLY A 143 -16.08 -15.75 24.18
C GLY A 143 -16.56 -14.52 23.39
N VAL A 144 -16.06 -14.37 22.17
CA VAL A 144 -16.46 -13.26 21.28
C VAL A 144 -16.37 -13.69 19.82
N ILE A 145 -17.26 -13.15 18.99
CA ILE A 145 -17.15 -13.31 17.54
C ILE A 145 -15.94 -12.51 17.06
N ASN A 146 -15.08 -13.14 16.26
CA ASN A 146 -13.95 -12.46 15.65
C ASN A 146 -14.47 -11.37 14.69
N PRO A 147 -14.20 -10.09 14.95
CA PRO A 147 -14.71 -9.00 14.12
C PRO A 147 -13.91 -8.80 12.83
N ARG A 148 -12.80 -9.50 12.65
CA ARG A 148 -11.85 -9.25 11.55
C ARG A 148 -12.30 -9.97 10.28
N PRO A 149 -12.33 -9.28 9.12
CA PRO A 149 -12.63 -9.90 7.84
C PRO A 149 -11.57 -10.94 7.44
N PRO A 150 -11.92 -11.92 6.60
CA PRO A 150 -11.09 -13.10 6.39
C PRO A 150 -9.87 -12.90 5.50
N LEU A 151 -9.92 -12.00 4.52
CA LEU A 151 -9.01 -12.07 3.37
C LEU A 151 -7.56 -11.73 3.73
N PHE A 152 -7.33 -10.84 4.69
CA PHE A 152 -5.97 -10.54 5.16
C PHE A 152 -5.31 -11.78 5.78
N SER A 153 -5.97 -12.43 6.74
CA SER A 153 -5.42 -13.65 7.38
C SER A 153 -5.25 -14.81 6.39
N TRP A 154 -6.20 -14.98 5.46
CA TRP A 154 -6.09 -15.98 4.40
C TRP A 154 -4.93 -15.70 3.44
N SER A 155 -4.69 -14.44 3.07
CA SER A 155 -3.58 -14.09 2.17
C SER A 155 -2.23 -14.44 2.77
N ILE A 156 -2.05 -14.21 4.06
CA ILE A 156 -0.83 -14.56 4.79
C ILE A 156 -0.71 -16.08 4.99
N ALA A 157 -1.79 -16.74 5.37
CA ALA A 157 -1.82 -18.20 5.53
C ALA A 157 -1.44 -18.92 4.22
N LEU A 158 -2.02 -18.49 3.09
CA LEU A 158 -1.67 -19.03 1.77
C LEU A 158 -0.23 -18.74 1.39
N GLY A 159 0.31 -17.57 1.76
CA GLY A 159 1.72 -17.24 1.59
C GLY A 159 2.62 -18.19 2.35
N GLY A 160 2.33 -18.49 3.62
CA GLY A 160 3.06 -19.45 4.44
C GLY A 160 2.98 -20.88 3.90
N ILE A 161 1.79 -21.30 3.51
CA ILE A 161 1.58 -22.63 2.89
C ILE A 161 2.36 -22.74 1.57
N GLY A 162 2.33 -21.70 0.75
CA GLY A 162 3.07 -21.66 -0.51
C GLY A 162 4.59 -21.70 -0.29
N LEU A 163 5.10 -20.98 0.71
CA LEU A 163 6.51 -21.05 1.09
C LEU A 163 6.91 -22.43 1.59
N ASN A 164 6.09 -23.08 2.42
CA ASN A 164 6.33 -24.47 2.86
C ASN A 164 6.45 -25.41 1.66
N TRP A 165 5.55 -25.27 0.69
CA TRP A 165 5.59 -26.09 -0.53
C TRP A 165 6.84 -25.83 -1.39
N LEU A 166 7.27 -24.56 -1.50
CA LEU A 166 8.44 -24.19 -2.30
C LEU A 166 9.77 -24.59 -1.66
N THR A 167 9.83 -24.60 -0.34
CA THR A 167 11.06 -24.86 0.42
C THR A 167 11.15 -26.29 0.95
N ASP A 168 10.14 -27.12 0.64
CA ASP A 168 9.99 -28.48 1.21
C ASP A 168 10.12 -28.51 2.74
N SER A 169 9.68 -27.40 3.37
CA SER A 169 9.71 -27.23 4.82
C SER A 169 8.40 -27.70 5.42
N SER A 170 8.47 -28.41 6.53
CA SER A 170 7.29 -28.77 7.32
C SER A 170 7.27 -27.95 8.60
N GLY A 171 6.15 -27.28 8.87
CA GLY A 171 5.92 -26.64 10.15
C GLY A 171 5.64 -25.13 10.11
N ASP A 172 5.65 -24.52 11.30
CA ASP A 172 5.23 -23.14 11.51
C ASP A 172 6.22 -22.09 11.01
N GLN A 173 7.46 -22.48 10.71
CA GLN A 173 8.53 -21.55 10.37
C GLN A 173 8.19 -20.67 9.15
N MET A 174 7.68 -21.26 8.08
CA MET A 174 7.32 -20.50 6.87
C MET A 174 6.07 -19.67 7.08
N VAL A 175 5.17 -20.08 7.95
CA VAL A 175 4.02 -19.27 8.38
C VAL A 175 4.50 -18.04 9.14
N TRP A 176 5.46 -18.19 10.05
CA TRP A 176 6.12 -17.08 10.74
C TRP A 176 6.76 -16.09 9.77
N TRP A 177 7.49 -16.59 8.78
CA TRP A 177 8.07 -15.73 7.73
C TRP A 177 6.99 -15.00 6.95
N SER A 178 5.91 -15.66 6.57
CA SER A 178 4.79 -15.03 5.85
C SER A 178 4.12 -13.95 6.70
N VAL A 179 3.79 -14.26 7.96
CA VAL A 179 3.18 -13.31 8.91
C VAL A 179 4.04 -12.06 9.06
N SER A 180 5.36 -12.24 9.11
CA SER A 180 6.28 -11.14 9.34
C SER A 180 6.60 -10.34 8.08
N ALA A 181 6.75 -10.99 6.93
CA ALA A 181 7.19 -10.35 5.69
C ALA A 181 6.04 -9.69 4.91
N MET A 182 4.84 -10.28 4.90
CA MET A 182 3.74 -9.81 4.07
C MET A 182 3.32 -8.35 4.36
N PRO A 183 3.24 -7.87 5.61
CA PRO A 183 2.95 -6.46 5.88
C PRO A 183 3.97 -5.50 5.25
N ALA A 184 5.26 -5.83 5.31
CA ALA A 184 6.31 -5.04 4.69
C ALA A 184 6.22 -5.05 3.16
N ILE A 185 5.85 -6.17 2.56
CA ILE A 185 5.63 -6.32 1.12
C ILE A 185 4.42 -5.48 0.69
N TYR A 186 3.28 -5.62 1.38
CA TYR A 186 2.09 -4.81 1.08
C TYR A 186 2.39 -3.32 1.22
N GLY A 187 3.05 -2.90 2.31
CA GLY A 187 3.43 -1.52 2.54
C GLY A 187 4.38 -0.96 1.48
N ALA A 188 5.32 -1.76 0.98
CA ALA A 188 6.19 -1.32 -0.10
C ALA A 188 5.45 -1.21 -1.44
N LEU A 189 4.55 -2.14 -1.74
CA LEU A 189 3.79 -2.16 -3.00
C LEU A 189 2.83 -0.98 -3.16
N ILE A 190 2.39 -0.32 -2.08
CA ILE A 190 1.50 0.85 -2.12
C ILE A 190 2.06 1.98 -2.99
N LEU A 191 3.39 2.14 -3.04
CA LEU A 191 4.00 3.17 -3.86
C LEU A 191 3.67 3.04 -5.35
N LEU A 192 3.41 1.83 -5.86
CA LEU A 192 3.14 1.59 -7.28
C LEU A 192 1.82 2.23 -7.75
N PRO A 193 0.66 1.95 -7.13
CA PRO A 193 -0.58 2.59 -7.52
C PRO A 193 -0.58 4.10 -7.27
N LEU A 194 -0.01 4.59 -6.17
CA LEU A 194 0.03 6.02 -5.87
C LEU A 194 0.94 6.79 -6.84
N ALA A 195 2.12 6.27 -7.14
CA ALA A 195 2.99 6.82 -8.17
C ALA A 195 2.34 6.78 -9.56
N GLY A 196 1.60 5.71 -9.84
CA GLY A 196 0.80 5.56 -11.06
C GLY A 196 -0.27 6.63 -11.22
N ILE A 197 -0.99 6.96 -10.14
CA ILE A 197 -1.98 8.06 -10.11
C ILE A 197 -1.28 9.40 -10.36
N ALA A 198 -0.26 9.72 -9.58
CA ALA A 198 0.46 10.99 -9.69
C ALA A 198 1.09 11.20 -11.08
N ARG A 199 1.62 10.12 -11.66
CA ARG A 199 2.14 10.13 -13.03
C ARG A 199 1.07 10.51 -14.05
N ARG A 200 -0.15 9.99 -13.89
CA ARG A 200 -1.23 10.18 -14.84
C ARG A 200 -1.87 11.55 -14.70
N VAL A 201 -2.06 11.98 -13.46
CA VAL A 201 -2.68 13.27 -13.18
C VAL A 201 -1.75 14.43 -13.56
N HIS A 202 -0.43 14.24 -13.43
CA HIS A 202 0.51 15.34 -13.65
C HIS A 202 1.68 14.96 -14.59
N SER A 203 2.65 14.13 -14.14
CA SER A 203 3.87 13.84 -14.90
C SER A 203 4.65 12.64 -14.35
N ASN A 204 5.59 12.13 -15.14
CA ASN A 204 6.52 11.09 -14.69
C ASN A 204 7.30 11.51 -13.43
N LEU A 205 7.68 12.79 -13.34
CA LEU A 205 8.39 13.32 -12.18
C LEU A 205 7.49 13.31 -10.93
N ALA A 206 6.24 13.72 -11.05
CA ALA A 206 5.28 13.65 -9.95
C ALA A 206 5.13 12.21 -9.43
N GLY A 207 5.07 11.25 -10.34
CA GLY A 207 5.05 9.83 -9.97
C GLY A 207 6.29 9.39 -9.21
N VAL A 208 7.48 9.80 -9.64
CA VAL A 208 8.75 9.51 -8.93
C VAL A 208 8.76 10.15 -7.56
N ILE A 209 8.42 11.43 -7.45
CA ILE A 209 8.37 12.14 -6.15
C ILE A 209 7.40 11.43 -5.20
N THR A 210 6.21 11.08 -5.66
CA THR A 210 5.21 10.36 -4.87
C THR A 210 5.74 9.02 -4.38
N ALA A 211 6.40 8.23 -5.24
CA ALA A 211 6.99 6.96 -4.84
C ALA A 211 8.01 7.12 -3.71
N TRP A 212 8.91 8.10 -3.82
CA TRP A 212 9.92 8.36 -2.79
C TRP A 212 9.31 8.89 -1.50
N LEU A 213 8.30 9.76 -1.57
CA LEU A 213 7.60 10.24 -0.39
C LEU A 213 6.94 9.09 0.37
N ILE A 214 6.22 8.19 -0.32
CA ILE A 214 5.60 7.01 0.30
C ILE A 214 6.64 6.02 0.84
N ALA A 215 7.74 5.81 0.10
CA ALA A 215 8.81 4.93 0.55
C ALA A 215 9.43 5.36 1.89
N LEU A 216 9.54 6.68 2.10
CA LEU A 216 10.22 7.28 3.24
C LEU A 216 9.28 7.87 4.31
N MET A 217 7.94 7.78 4.13
CA MET A 217 6.96 8.34 5.06
C MET A 217 6.96 7.58 6.40
N PRO A 218 7.36 8.21 7.52
CA PRO A 218 7.51 7.50 8.80
C PRO A 218 6.21 6.86 9.29
N GLY A 219 5.08 7.59 9.23
CA GLY A 219 3.79 7.07 9.66
C GLY A 219 3.37 5.83 8.87
N HIS A 220 3.65 5.78 7.56
CA HIS A 220 3.36 4.60 6.74
C HIS A 220 4.35 3.44 7.02
N ILE A 221 5.63 3.75 7.25
CA ILE A 221 6.63 2.75 7.63
C ILE A 221 6.21 2.10 8.95
N GLY A 222 5.84 2.91 9.97
CA GLY A 222 5.45 2.41 11.29
C GLY A 222 4.26 1.43 11.27
N HIS A 223 3.38 1.52 10.27
CA HIS A 223 2.23 0.61 10.09
C HIS A 223 2.45 -0.51 9.05
N SER A 224 3.68 -0.71 8.60
CA SER A 224 4.01 -1.69 7.57
C SER A 224 5.43 -2.27 7.70
N THR A 225 5.96 -2.34 8.91
CA THR A 225 7.27 -2.95 9.17
C THR A 225 7.19 -4.48 9.21
N PHE A 226 8.33 -5.13 9.03
CA PHE A 226 8.48 -6.57 9.25
C PHE A 226 8.06 -6.96 10.66
N ALA A 227 7.34 -8.06 10.81
CA ALA A 227 6.76 -8.56 12.05
C ALA A 227 5.60 -7.72 12.63
N LEU A 228 5.08 -6.73 11.89
CA LEU A 228 3.85 -6.01 12.23
C LEU A 228 2.67 -6.62 11.46
N ALA A 229 2.16 -7.74 11.91
CA ALA A 229 1.05 -8.44 11.27
C ALA A 229 -0.28 -7.72 11.52
N ASP A 230 -0.44 -6.52 10.94
CA ASP A 230 -1.70 -5.79 10.96
C ASP A 230 -2.22 -5.56 9.53
N HIS A 231 -3.54 -5.37 9.43
CA HIS A 231 -4.27 -5.28 8.17
C HIS A 231 -4.11 -3.94 7.44
N ASP A 232 -3.52 -2.93 8.07
CA ASP A 232 -3.44 -1.56 7.57
C ASP A 232 -2.74 -1.48 6.21
N SER A 233 -1.57 -2.10 6.08
CA SER A 233 -0.81 -2.09 4.83
C SER A 233 -1.54 -2.82 3.69
N PHE A 234 -2.23 -3.93 4.00
CA PHE A 234 -3.07 -4.65 3.05
C PHE A 234 -4.23 -3.79 2.56
N ALA A 235 -5.00 -3.22 3.49
CA ALA A 235 -6.16 -2.40 3.16
C ALA A 235 -5.76 -1.18 2.33
N LEU A 236 -4.70 -0.47 2.72
CA LEU A 236 -4.23 0.71 2.03
C LEU A 236 -3.71 0.39 0.62
N LEU A 237 -3.05 -0.75 0.41
CA LEU A 237 -2.64 -1.21 -0.91
C LEU A 237 -3.85 -1.37 -1.84
N PHE A 238 -4.86 -2.12 -1.41
CA PHE A 238 -6.02 -2.41 -2.26
C PHE A 238 -6.92 -1.18 -2.46
N ILE A 239 -7.06 -0.30 -1.47
CA ILE A 239 -7.72 1.01 -1.65
C ILE A 239 -6.96 1.86 -2.69
N SER A 240 -5.64 1.93 -2.60
CA SER A 240 -4.80 2.67 -3.55
C SER A 240 -4.89 2.08 -4.97
N MET A 241 -4.90 0.75 -5.10
CA MET A 241 -5.13 0.07 -6.37
C MET A 241 -6.50 0.37 -6.95
N ALA A 242 -7.54 0.39 -6.12
CA ALA A 242 -8.89 0.73 -6.54
C ALA A 242 -8.94 2.13 -7.14
N PHE A 243 -8.36 3.12 -6.49
CA PHE A 243 -8.28 4.49 -7.02
C PHE A 243 -7.40 4.60 -8.26
N TYR A 244 -6.30 3.86 -8.35
CA TYR A 244 -5.50 3.81 -9.56
C TYR A 244 -6.29 3.31 -10.76
N PHE A 245 -7.00 2.21 -10.61
CA PHE A 245 -7.83 1.66 -11.67
C PHE A 245 -9.04 2.54 -11.98
N TRP A 246 -9.60 3.22 -10.96
CA TRP A 246 -10.64 4.22 -11.17
C TRP A 246 -10.15 5.36 -12.07
N VAL A 247 -9.00 5.96 -11.74
CA VAL A 247 -8.39 7.03 -12.57
C VAL A 247 -8.16 6.53 -14.00
N ARG A 248 -7.66 5.30 -14.14
CA ARG A 248 -7.46 4.67 -15.46
C ARG A 248 -8.75 4.49 -16.24
N ALA A 249 -9.83 4.13 -15.58
CA ALA A 249 -11.13 3.99 -16.21
C ALA A 249 -11.64 5.36 -16.68
N VAL A 250 -11.56 6.38 -15.82
CA VAL A 250 -12.01 7.75 -16.15
C VAL A 250 -11.23 8.34 -17.31
N GLU A 251 -9.89 8.17 -17.35
CA GLU A 251 -9.07 8.62 -18.49
C GLU A 251 -9.42 7.93 -19.81
N GLY A 252 -9.87 6.69 -19.75
CA GLY A 252 -10.25 5.93 -20.93
C GLY A 252 -11.61 6.32 -21.50
N ILE A 253 -12.42 7.08 -20.76
CA ILE A 253 -13.69 7.64 -21.20
C ILE A 253 -13.36 8.81 -22.12
N LYS A 254 -13.16 8.54 -23.39
CA LYS A 254 -13.16 9.58 -24.41
C LYS A 254 -14.60 10.02 -24.66
N ASP A 255 -14.79 11.25 -25.16
CA ASP A 255 -16.05 12.02 -25.36
C ASP A 255 -17.26 11.28 -25.98
N GLU A 256 -17.20 9.99 -26.14
CA GLU A 256 -18.32 9.16 -26.61
C GLU A 256 -19.29 8.90 -25.46
N ARG A 257 -20.56 9.08 -25.71
CA ARG A 257 -21.64 8.70 -24.79
C ARG A 257 -21.51 7.22 -24.47
N ILE A 258 -20.99 6.89 -23.30
CA ILE A 258 -20.75 5.50 -22.84
C ILE A 258 -22.08 4.74 -22.80
N PHE A 259 -23.15 5.45 -22.49
CA PHE A 259 -24.50 4.90 -22.41
C PHE A 259 -25.26 5.23 -23.67
N SER A 260 -25.46 4.24 -24.54
CA SER A 260 -26.48 4.31 -25.60
C SER A 260 -27.88 4.31 -24.98
N GLU A 261 -28.91 4.74 -25.75
CA GLU A 261 -30.30 4.68 -25.28
C GLU A 261 -30.69 3.23 -24.89
N THR A 262 -30.13 2.23 -25.58
CA THR A 262 -30.33 0.81 -25.28
C THR A 262 -29.78 0.40 -23.93
N SER A 263 -28.65 0.96 -23.50
CA SER A 263 -28.02 0.63 -22.21
C SER A 263 -28.74 1.26 -21.00
N ARG A 264 -29.60 2.23 -21.22
CA ARG A 264 -30.44 2.85 -20.18
C ARG A 264 -31.68 2.04 -19.83
N ASN A 265 -32.07 1.11 -20.67
CA ASN A 265 -33.23 0.27 -20.41
C ASN A 265 -32.79 -0.96 -19.60
N PRO A 266 -33.33 -1.19 -18.37
CA PRO A 266 -32.96 -2.33 -17.53
C PRO A 266 -33.22 -3.69 -18.16
N LEU A 267 -34.13 -3.78 -19.12
CA LEU A 267 -34.39 -5.02 -19.86
C LEU A 267 -33.23 -5.41 -20.79
N TYR A 268 -32.43 -4.45 -21.21
CA TYR A 268 -31.28 -4.67 -22.10
C TYR A 268 -29.93 -4.52 -21.38
N LEU A 269 -29.93 -4.53 -20.03
CA LEU A 269 -28.74 -4.31 -19.22
C LEU A 269 -27.55 -5.18 -19.64
N PHE A 270 -27.77 -6.49 -19.86
CA PHE A 270 -26.72 -7.41 -20.28
C PHE A 270 -26.20 -7.11 -21.70
N ALA A 271 -27.08 -6.73 -22.61
CA ALA A 271 -26.69 -6.34 -23.96
C ALA A 271 -25.90 -5.04 -23.93
N GLY A 272 -26.31 -4.06 -23.12
CA GLY A 272 -25.61 -2.80 -22.90
C GLY A 272 -24.21 -2.99 -22.29
N ILE A 273 -24.08 -3.82 -21.27
CA ILE A 273 -22.78 -4.18 -20.65
C ILE A 273 -21.86 -4.85 -21.68
N ARG A 274 -22.38 -5.79 -22.47
CA ARG A 274 -21.62 -6.47 -23.51
C ARG A 274 -21.14 -5.48 -24.58
N GLU A 275 -22.00 -4.57 -25.03
CA GLU A 275 -21.65 -3.54 -26.01
C GLU A 275 -20.55 -2.60 -25.46
N MET A 276 -20.71 -2.12 -24.22
CA MET A 276 -19.69 -1.28 -23.54
C MET A 276 -18.34 -2.01 -23.44
N TRP A 277 -18.36 -3.32 -23.11
CA TRP A 277 -17.14 -4.12 -23.04
C TRP A 277 -16.43 -4.21 -24.38
N HIS A 278 -17.18 -4.43 -25.48
CA HIS A 278 -16.60 -4.49 -26.81
C HIS A 278 -16.04 -3.14 -27.31
N ARG A 279 -16.75 -2.04 -27.03
CA ARG A 279 -16.32 -0.70 -27.43
C ARG A 279 -15.17 -0.15 -26.60
N ASN A 280 -15.20 -0.39 -25.30
CA ASN A 280 -14.30 0.21 -24.31
C ASN A 280 -13.72 -0.83 -23.34
N SER A 281 -13.09 -1.89 -23.87
CA SER A 281 -12.57 -3.00 -23.07
C SER A 281 -11.60 -2.55 -21.97
N LEU A 282 -10.75 -1.53 -22.24
CA LEU A 282 -9.82 -0.99 -21.25
C LEU A 282 -10.57 -0.32 -20.08
N VAL A 283 -11.58 0.51 -20.37
CA VAL A 283 -12.39 1.18 -19.36
C VAL A 283 -13.12 0.17 -18.50
N MET A 284 -13.79 -0.80 -19.13
CA MET A 284 -14.53 -1.85 -18.43
C MET A 284 -13.62 -2.72 -17.57
N SER A 285 -12.43 -3.09 -18.08
CA SER A 285 -11.46 -3.87 -17.32
C SER A 285 -10.93 -3.07 -16.11
N CYS A 286 -10.60 -1.79 -16.29
CA CYS A 286 -10.15 -0.95 -15.20
C CYS A 286 -11.27 -0.71 -14.16
N ALA A 287 -12.50 -0.47 -14.58
CA ALA A 287 -13.64 -0.33 -13.66
C ALA A 287 -13.88 -1.62 -12.85
N THR A 288 -13.80 -2.78 -13.50
CA THR A 288 -13.91 -4.08 -12.84
C THR A 288 -12.79 -4.30 -11.84
N LEU A 289 -11.54 -4.03 -12.23
CA LEU A 289 -10.37 -4.14 -11.33
C LEU A 289 -10.46 -3.18 -10.14
N SER A 290 -11.01 -1.98 -10.35
CA SER A 290 -11.30 -1.05 -9.25
C SER A 290 -12.29 -1.64 -8.26
N GLY A 291 -13.41 -2.18 -8.75
CA GLY A 291 -14.41 -2.85 -7.92
C GLY A 291 -13.86 -4.06 -7.16
N ILE A 292 -13.09 -4.91 -7.84
CA ILE A 292 -12.41 -6.06 -7.20
C ILE A 292 -11.44 -5.59 -6.11
N SER A 293 -10.67 -4.53 -6.37
CA SER A 293 -9.72 -3.99 -5.38
C SER A 293 -10.45 -3.44 -4.14
N PHE A 294 -11.57 -2.73 -4.31
CA PHE A 294 -12.39 -2.30 -3.17
C PHE A 294 -12.99 -3.48 -2.42
N ALA A 295 -13.49 -4.50 -3.12
CA ALA A 295 -14.01 -5.71 -2.48
C ALA A 295 -12.90 -6.43 -1.69
N THR A 296 -11.69 -6.50 -2.22
CA THR A 296 -10.51 -7.05 -1.54
C THR A 296 -10.19 -6.26 -0.27
N ALA A 297 -10.20 -4.94 -0.33
CA ALA A 297 -10.01 -4.09 0.84
C ALA A 297 -11.10 -4.32 1.89
N ALA A 298 -12.37 -4.43 1.48
CA ALA A 298 -13.51 -4.69 2.37
C ALA A 298 -13.42 -6.05 3.07
N LEU A 299 -12.97 -7.07 2.36
CA LEU A 299 -12.73 -8.40 2.90
C LEU A 299 -11.46 -8.50 3.75
N GLY A 300 -10.60 -7.50 3.72
CA GLY A 300 -9.41 -7.40 4.56
C GLY A 300 -9.57 -6.52 5.80
N TRP A 301 -10.40 -5.47 5.70
CA TRP A 301 -10.56 -4.48 6.76
C TRP A 301 -11.95 -3.82 6.78
N LYS A 302 -12.59 -3.79 7.94
CA LYS A 302 -13.92 -3.18 8.11
C LYS A 302 -13.97 -1.68 7.85
N GLY A 303 -12.85 -0.99 8.07
CA GLY A 303 -12.74 0.45 7.86
C GLY A 303 -12.55 0.87 6.39
N PHE A 304 -12.61 -0.05 5.43
CA PHE A 304 -12.45 0.25 4.00
C PHE A 304 -13.36 1.37 3.50
N VAL A 305 -14.53 1.55 4.13
CA VAL A 305 -15.53 2.58 3.78
C VAL A 305 -14.99 4.01 3.87
N TYR A 306 -13.95 4.24 4.67
CA TYR A 306 -13.30 5.55 4.76
C TYR A 306 -12.69 5.99 3.43
N GLY A 307 -12.16 5.06 2.62
CA GLY A 307 -11.59 5.36 1.31
C GLY A 307 -12.62 5.96 0.35
N PRO A 308 -13.63 5.16 -0.09
CA PRO A 308 -14.65 5.68 -1.01
C PRO A 308 -15.51 6.76 -0.38
N GLY A 309 -15.77 6.71 0.94
CA GLY A 309 -16.57 7.70 1.65
C GLY A 309 -15.97 9.10 1.60
N THR A 310 -14.66 9.22 1.84
CA THR A 310 -13.96 10.51 1.79
C THR A 310 -13.99 11.12 0.40
N VAL A 311 -13.76 10.31 -0.63
CA VAL A 311 -13.77 10.78 -2.02
C VAL A 311 -15.19 11.18 -2.43
N SER A 312 -16.20 10.37 -2.13
CA SER A 312 -17.59 10.70 -2.44
C SER A 312 -18.03 12.00 -1.75
N TYR A 313 -17.68 12.18 -0.47
CA TYR A 313 -18.01 13.40 0.27
C TYR A 313 -17.35 14.65 -0.32
N THR A 314 -16.07 14.56 -0.70
CA THR A 314 -15.37 15.71 -1.28
C THR A 314 -15.95 16.10 -2.64
N HIS A 315 -16.32 15.12 -3.46
CA HIS A 315 -16.95 15.39 -4.75
C HIS A 315 -18.36 15.99 -4.62
N LEU A 316 -19.18 15.47 -3.72
CA LEU A 316 -20.51 16.02 -3.45
C LEU A 316 -20.41 17.47 -2.97
N ARG A 317 -19.52 17.76 -2.02
CA ARG A 317 -19.32 19.11 -1.50
C ARG A 317 -18.78 20.08 -2.56
N ALA A 318 -17.87 19.62 -3.41
CA ALA A 318 -17.35 20.44 -4.51
C ALA A 318 -18.46 20.82 -5.52
N HIS A 319 -19.43 19.91 -5.73
CA HIS A 319 -20.57 20.17 -6.61
C HIS A 319 -21.55 21.20 -6.01
N GLU A 320 -21.76 21.19 -4.70
CA GLU A 320 -22.61 22.17 -4.02
C GLU A 320 -21.99 23.58 -4.01
N THR A 321 -20.67 23.69 -3.88
CA THR A 321 -19.99 25.00 -3.90
C THR A 321 -19.86 25.61 -5.29
N GLY A 322 -20.04 24.83 -6.35
CA GLY A 322 -20.05 25.32 -7.74
C GLY A 322 -21.37 25.98 -8.18
N TYR A 323 -22.43 25.91 -7.36
CA TYR A 323 -23.74 26.50 -7.64
C TYR A 323 -24.02 27.81 -6.88
N ASN A 324 -23.10 28.26 -6.03
CA ASN A 324 -23.14 29.57 -5.35
C ASN A 324 -22.06 30.48 -5.92
#